data_2108474f515317a10381194a4a932219
#
_entry.id   2108474f515317a10381194a4a932219
#
_cell.length_a   1.000
_cell.length_b   1.000
_cell.length_c   1.000
_cell.angle_alpha   90.00
_cell.angle_beta   90.00
_cell.angle_gamma   90.00
#
_symmetry.space_group_name_H-M   'P 1'
#
loop_
_entity.id
_entity.type
_entity.pdbx_description
1 polymer ?
#
loop_
_entity_poly.entity_id
_entity_poly.type
_entity_poly.pdbx_seq_one_letter_code
_entity_poly.pdbx_strand_id
1 'polypeptide(L)' 'MKYKNIRSIREDNDVTQQQMAELINVSQNTYSQYETGKIEWTASTLIRIADYFDVSVDYLLDRTKMKNFNK' A
#
# COMPACT_ATOMS: atom_id res chain seq x y z
N MET A 1 4.13 -10.64 7.21
CA MET A 1 3.53 -9.54 6.45
C MET A 1 2.65 -10.10 5.35
N LYS A 2 1.41 -9.64 5.28
CA LYS A 2 0.41 -10.25 4.40
C LYS A 2 0.54 -9.82 2.93
N TYR A 3 0.76 -8.53 2.69
CA TYR A 3 0.83 -8.01 1.32
C TYR A 3 2.16 -7.28 1.16
N LYS A 4 3.20 -8.04 0.88
CA LYS A 4 4.57 -7.51 0.85
C LYS A 4 4.81 -6.48 -0.24
N ASN A 5 4.00 -6.49 -1.32
CA ASN A 5 4.18 -5.53 -2.40
C ASN A 5 3.88 -4.10 -1.95
N ILE A 6 2.98 -3.92 -0.98
CA ILE A 6 2.69 -2.58 -0.46
C ILE A 6 3.94 -2.00 0.21
N ARG A 7 4.60 -2.80 1.03
CA ARG A 7 5.84 -2.35 1.66
C ARG A 7 6.95 -2.15 0.64
N SER A 8 7.05 -3.07 -0.32
CA SER A 8 8.10 -2.99 -1.33
C SER A 8 8.00 -1.71 -2.15
N ILE A 9 6.80 -1.36 -2.62
CA ILE A 9 6.66 -0.16 -3.43
C ILE A 9 6.88 1.09 -2.60
N ARG A 10 6.51 1.06 -1.32
CA ARG A 10 6.79 2.16 -0.42
C ARG A 10 8.30 2.37 -0.29
N GLU A 11 9.04 1.30 0.02
CA GLU A 11 10.48 1.38 0.21
C GLU A 11 11.22 1.72 -1.07
N ASP A 12 10.77 1.16 -2.20
CA ASP A 12 11.39 1.43 -3.50
C ASP A 12 11.31 2.91 -3.89
N ASN A 13 10.30 3.61 -3.37
CA ASN A 13 10.11 5.03 -3.65
C ASN A 13 10.55 5.93 -2.50
N ASP A 14 11.27 5.37 -1.53
CA ASP A 14 11.80 6.11 -0.38
C ASP A 14 10.69 6.82 0.41
N VAL A 15 9.53 6.21 0.51
CA VAL A 15 8.39 6.76 1.25
C VAL A 15 8.39 6.14 2.64
N THR A 16 8.28 6.99 3.66
CA THR A 16 8.26 6.51 5.05
C THR A 16 6.86 6.04 5.42
N GLN A 17 6.77 5.27 6.52
CA GLN A 17 5.47 4.88 7.06
C GLN A 17 4.64 6.09 7.45
N GLN A 18 5.29 7.14 7.97
CA GLN A 18 4.58 8.37 8.33
C GLN A 18 3.96 9.02 7.10
N GLN A 19 4.70 9.07 6.00
CA GLN A 19 4.18 9.65 4.76
C GLN A 19 3.01 8.84 4.22
N MET A 20 3.09 7.51 4.30
CA MET A 20 1.96 6.67 3.88
C MET A 20 0.75 6.87 4.78
N ALA A 21 0.97 7.01 6.08
CA ALA A 21 -0.11 7.27 7.02
C ALA A 21 -0.82 8.57 6.67
N GLU A 22 -0.05 9.60 6.33
CA GLU A 22 -0.64 10.88 5.92
C GLU A 22 -1.43 10.73 4.63
N LEU A 23 -0.93 9.95 3.70
CA LEU A 23 -1.60 9.71 2.42
C LEU A 23 -3.00 9.12 2.61
N ILE A 24 -3.13 8.16 3.52
CA ILE A 24 -4.41 7.49 3.76
C ILE A 24 -5.12 8.03 5.01
N ASN A 25 -4.60 9.13 5.57
CA ASN A 25 -5.25 9.88 6.64
C ASN A 25 -5.45 9.05 7.91
N VAL A 26 -4.41 8.37 8.35
CA VAL A 26 -4.39 7.61 9.60
C VAL A 26 -3.09 7.94 10.34
N SER A 27 -2.99 7.49 11.60
CA SER A 27 -1.76 7.64 12.36
C SER A 27 -0.70 6.68 11.85
N GLN A 28 0.58 6.98 12.12
CA GLN A 28 1.65 6.07 11.76
C GLN A 28 1.50 4.71 12.43
N ASN A 29 1.04 4.71 13.68
CA ASN A 29 0.81 3.46 14.40
C ASN A 29 -0.24 2.61 13.69
N THR A 30 -1.32 3.23 13.24
CA THR A 30 -2.36 2.53 12.50
C THR A 30 -1.82 2.01 11.16
N TYR A 31 -1.04 2.81 10.46
CA TYR A 31 -0.46 2.37 9.19
C TYR A 31 0.44 1.15 9.41
N SER A 32 1.25 1.18 10.46
CA SER A 32 2.13 0.06 10.79
C SER A 32 1.32 -1.22 11.01
N GLN A 33 0.16 -1.12 11.64
CA GLN A 33 -0.71 -2.28 11.85
C GLN A 33 -1.28 -2.82 10.54
N TYR A 34 -1.52 -1.95 9.56
CA TYR A 34 -1.88 -2.40 8.22
C TYR A 34 -0.75 -3.22 7.60
N GLU A 35 0.47 -2.71 7.66
CA GLU A 35 1.60 -3.41 7.03
C GLU A 35 1.90 -4.75 7.68
N THR A 36 1.75 -4.84 8.99
CA THR A 36 2.02 -6.09 9.70
C THR A 36 0.87 -7.09 9.61
N GLY A 37 -0.27 -6.67 9.09
CA GLY A 37 -1.43 -7.55 8.96
C GLY A 37 -2.30 -7.60 10.20
N LYS A 38 -2.03 -6.74 11.18
CA LYS A 38 -2.80 -6.73 12.42
C LYS A 38 -4.23 -6.24 12.18
N ILE A 39 -4.41 -5.31 11.24
CA ILE A 39 -5.74 -4.87 10.83
C ILE A 39 -5.84 -5.00 9.31
N GLU A 40 -7.05 -5.23 8.83
CA GLU A 40 -7.29 -5.46 7.41
C GLU A 40 -7.30 -4.15 6.63
N TRP A 41 -6.73 -4.21 5.42
CA TRP A 41 -6.81 -3.08 4.49
C TRP A 41 -8.24 -2.88 4.04
N THR A 42 -8.63 -1.62 3.84
CA THR A 42 -9.93 -1.32 3.25
C THR A 42 -9.75 -1.01 1.77
N ALA A 43 -10.84 -1.18 1.00
CA ALA A 43 -10.79 -0.89 -0.42
C ALA A 43 -10.39 0.55 -0.70
N SER A 44 -10.92 1.50 0.08
CA SER A 44 -10.62 2.91 -0.14
C SER A 44 -9.15 3.24 0.10
N THR A 45 -8.52 2.65 1.11
CA THR A 45 -7.10 2.90 1.36
C THR A 45 -6.24 2.27 0.28
N LEU A 46 -6.59 1.08 -0.19
CA LEU A 46 -5.85 0.42 -1.27
C LEU A 46 -5.92 1.20 -2.56
N ILE A 47 -7.10 1.72 -2.90
CA ILE A 47 -7.29 2.53 -4.11
C ILE A 47 -6.43 3.79 -4.02
N ARG A 48 -6.41 4.44 -2.86
CA ARG A 48 -5.63 5.65 -2.68
C ARG A 48 -4.14 5.39 -2.86
N ILE A 49 -3.64 4.29 -2.31
CA ILE A 49 -2.23 3.91 -2.45
C ILE A 49 -1.93 3.57 -3.91
N ALA A 50 -2.81 2.81 -4.56
CA ALA A 50 -2.63 2.43 -5.95
C ALA A 50 -2.56 3.65 -6.85
N ASP A 51 -3.44 4.62 -6.63
CA ASP A 51 -3.45 5.85 -7.41
C ASP A 51 -2.18 6.68 -7.19
N TYR A 52 -1.72 6.74 -5.95
CA TYR A 52 -0.53 7.51 -5.63
C TYR A 52 0.71 6.98 -6.34
N PHE A 53 0.88 5.66 -6.36
CA PHE A 53 2.04 5.03 -6.98
C PHE A 53 1.80 4.64 -8.44
N ASP A 54 0.60 4.88 -8.95
CA ASP A 54 0.22 4.52 -10.32
C ASP A 54 0.41 3.03 -10.60
N VAL A 55 -0.10 2.21 -9.69
CA VAL A 55 -0.08 0.76 -9.81
C VAL A 55 -1.48 0.22 -9.62
N SER A 56 -1.69 -1.05 -9.95
CA SER A 56 -2.98 -1.69 -9.76
C SER A 56 -3.17 -2.13 -8.31
N VAL A 57 -4.42 -2.20 -7.88
CA VAL A 57 -4.75 -2.78 -6.58
C VAL A 57 -4.36 -4.25 -6.55
N ASP A 58 -4.51 -4.96 -7.67
CA ASP A 58 -4.10 -6.36 -7.75
C ASP A 58 -2.62 -6.52 -7.43
N TYR A 59 -1.78 -5.61 -7.92
CA TYR A 59 -0.35 -5.64 -7.58
C TYR A 59 -0.14 -5.45 -6.08
N LEU A 60 -0.85 -4.51 -5.48
CA LEU A 60 -0.71 -4.26 -4.04
C LEU A 60 -1.11 -5.48 -3.21
N LEU A 61 -2.05 -6.25 -3.71
CA LEU A 61 -2.56 -7.44 -2.99
C LEU A 61 -1.79 -8.71 -3.34
N ASP A 62 -0.65 -8.60 -4.02
CA ASP A 62 0.19 -9.73 -4.43
C ASP A 62 -0.54 -10.71 -5.35
N ARG A 63 -1.54 -10.23 -6.09
CA ARG A 63 -2.31 -11.06 -7.01
C ARG A 63 -1.69 -11.11 -8.40
N THR A 64 -0.78 -10.18 -8.69
CA THR A 64 -0.08 -10.12 -9.97
C THR A 64 1.30 -9.54 -9.73
N LYS A 65 2.24 -9.88 -10.61
CA LYS A 65 3.57 -9.27 -10.60
C LYS A 65 3.63 -8.01 -11.47
N MET A 66 2.58 -7.73 -12.22
CA MET A 66 2.51 -6.55 -13.07
C MET A 66 2.03 -5.36 -12.25
N LYS A 67 2.85 -4.31 -12.18
CA LYS A 67 2.47 -3.10 -11.44
C LYS A 67 1.26 -2.43 -12.04
N ASN A 68 1.18 -2.38 -13.36
CA ASN A 68 0.07 -1.81 -14.09
C ASN A 68 -0.51 -2.85 -15.02
N PHE A 69 -1.83 -2.92 -15.10
CA PHE A 69 -2.45 -3.74 -16.12
C PHE A 69 -3.19 -2.84 -17.10
N ASN A 70 -3.13 -3.19 -18.37
CA ASN A 70 -3.82 -2.45 -19.44
C ASN A 70 -3.42 -0.99 -19.57
N LYS A 71 -2.19 -0.72 -19.30
CA LYS A 71 -1.67 0.63 -19.49
C LYS A 71 -0.86 0.72 -20.75
#